data_e03397adc4758713fbb8d09d2a1240a6
#
_entry.id   e03397adc4758713fbb8d09d2a1240a6
#
_cell.length_a   1.000
_cell.length_b   1.000
_cell.length_c   1.000
_cell.angle_alpha   90.00
_cell.angle_beta   90.00
_cell.angle_gamma   90.00
#
_symmetry.space_group_name_H-M   'P 1'
#
loop_
_entity.id
_entity.type
_entity.pdbx_description
1 polymer ?
#
loop_
_entity_poly.entity_id
_entity_poly.type
_entity_poly.pdbx_seq_one_letter_code
_entity_poly.pdbx_strand_id
1 'polypeptide(L)'
;VFLKIMLAQKERRKLKFFRLFEELPNGEYTVKKISELLSYSYTSTQKILNEMEAEFQDFFQEDFSLLTELGTVQLVPTNLNYDTYYNYLIHRSIPYRAIICSLTEPDKDLLSFCKENFLSRASAMRQLQALADYVQEFDLLFNRSQLTFKGDERLIRITLFNFIWAASRGTEKSLNVLAKQPIDEALLFLQHEIPLLQDYVGRREIHLFAEIMYQRIRQGYYVVDDTRYEEAKFSENQRVKTTLVEHLAIPPEHLDAEFHFIQFMMFYAPTFQFPEDVRIAQMPSFSGHGQVLMPLLYKLDNYWAAEILPGDTSFPDNKVVHGNLFNVLFCYYIFPKRIPTLFLLMSYFRRKQTTCYKYLKGKYSVFLKKMSRRKDLQWLTTCYEDLADLFAWLTLDIFEEHQFREKLQVALVMESNYLFSQEIKGFLKDLSFIELIPFSPEHLPKTDFLITSSAMLIPEENHLPYVVFNFFDGETNYEKLYANLKRNYRKKCYANMAHNTDESQTS
;
A
#
# COMPACT_ATOMS: atom_id res chain seq x y z
N VAL A 1 9.20 -5.07 1.83
CA VAL A 1 9.21 -6.30 2.63
C VAL A 1 8.97 -7.52 1.74
N PHE A 2 7.85 -7.56 0.99
CA PHE A 2 7.42 -8.70 0.17
C PHE A 2 8.51 -9.28 -0.75
N LEU A 3 9.15 -8.43 -1.56
CA LEU A 3 10.22 -8.90 -2.47
C LEU A 3 11.43 -9.49 -1.73
N LYS A 4 11.68 -9.12 -0.48
CA LYS A 4 12.75 -9.71 0.30
C LYS A 4 12.39 -11.10 0.82
N ILE A 5 11.11 -11.35 1.03
CA ILE A 5 10.60 -12.66 1.45
C ILE A 5 10.56 -13.61 0.25
N MET A 6 10.05 -13.15 -0.89
CA MET A 6 9.78 -13.99 -2.06
C MET A 6 10.99 -14.23 -2.94
N LEU A 7 11.84 -13.22 -3.13
CA LEU A 7 12.92 -13.26 -4.12
C LEU A 7 14.29 -13.15 -3.46
N ALA A 8 15.22 -13.99 -3.89
CA ALA A 8 16.63 -13.84 -3.55
C ALA A 8 17.18 -12.50 -4.11
N GLN A 9 18.34 -12.09 -3.61
CA GLN A 9 18.93 -10.81 -4.00
C GLN A 9 19.17 -10.69 -5.51
N LYS A 10 19.48 -11.80 -6.16
CA LYS A 10 19.75 -11.88 -7.59
C LYS A 10 18.48 -11.53 -8.41
N GLU A 11 17.35 -12.15 -8.12
CA GLU A 11 16.08 -11.90 -8.82
C GLU A 11 15.57 -10.47 -8.57
N ARG A 12 15.77 -9.94 -7.35
CA ARG A 12 15.45 -8.52 -7.05
C ARG A 12 16.31 -7.53 -7.84
N ARG A 13 17.55 -7.90 -8.19
CA ARG A 13 18.39 -7.10 -9.08
C ARG A 13 17.85 -7.13 -10.50
N LYS A 14 17.43 -8.28 -11.01
CA LYS A 14 16.80 -8.41 -12.35
C LYS A 14 15.57 -7.48 -12.48
N LEU A 15 14.72 -7.40 -11.45
CA LEU A 15 13.60 -6.46 -11.45
C LEU A 15 14.03 -4.98 -11.53
N LYS A 16 15.19 -4.61 -10.94
CA LYS A 16 15.72 -3.26 -11.08
C LYS A 16 16.24 -2.97 -12.49
N PHE A 17 16.86 -3.97 -13.13
CA PHE A 17 17.29 -3.86 -14.54
C PHE A 17 16.08 -3.68 -15.44
N PHE A 18 15.05 -4.51 -15.23
CA PHE A 18 13.84 -4.43 -16.05
C PHE A 18 13.15 -3.07 -15.92
N ARG A 19 13.04 -2.52 -14.70
CA ARG A 19 12.50 -1.17 -14.49
C ARG A 19 13.31 -0.10 -15.21
N LEU A 20 14.64 -0.17 -15.17
CA LEU A 20 15.49 0.74 -15.93
C LEU A 20 15.21 0.62 -17.44
N PHE A 21 14.98 -0.58 -17.96
CA PHE A 21 14.68 -0.79 -19.38
C PHE A 21 13.36 -0.14 -19.80
N GLU A 22 12.35 -0.15 -18.93
CA GLU A 22 11.08 0.57 -19.20
C GLU A 22 11.23 2.10 -19.16
N GLU A 23 12.20 2.61 -18.39
CA GLU A 23 12.47 4.04 -18.25
C GLU A 23 13.38 4.60 -19.38
N LEU A 24 14.13 3.72 -20.05
CA LEU A 24 15.05 4.12 -21.12
C LEU A 24 14.33 4.14 -22.49
N PRO A 25 14.66 5.12 -23.36
CA PRO A 25 14.20 5.09 -24.75
C PRO A 25 14.65 3.80 -25.48
N ASN A 26 13.87 3.38 -26.47
CA ASN A 26 14.27 2.26 -27.33
C ASN A 26 15.58 2.57 -28.05
N GLY A 27 16.46 1.57 -28.14
CA GLY A 27 17.77 1.73 -28.75
C GLY A 27 18.82 0.75 -28.22
N GLU A 28 20.05 0.96 -28.64
CA GLU A 28 21.20 0.18 -28.17
C GLU A 28 21.95 0.89 -27.02
N TYR A 29 22.29 0.10 -26.01
CA TYR A 29 23.02 0.58 -24.83
C TYR A 29 24.22 -0.32 -24.55
N THR A 30 25.37 0.27 -24.25
CA THR A 30 26.53 -0.52 -23.79
C THR A 30 26.28 -1.07 -22.39
N VAL A 31 26.78 -2.27 -22.10
CA VAL A 31 26.74 -2.85 -20.74
C VAL A 31 27.37 -1.90 -19.70
N LYS A 32 28.42 -1.14 -20.12
CA LYS A 32 29.03 -0.13 -19.26
C LYS A 32 28.03 0.96 -18.85
N LYS A 33 27.25 1.47 -19.80
CA LYS A 33 26.22 2.51 -19.52
C LYS A 33 25.17 1.98 -18.55
N ILE A 34 24.67 0.77 -18.76
CA ILE A 34 23.70 0.13 -17.84
C ILE A 34 24.32 -0.07 -16.45
N SER A 35 25.58 -0.49 -16.36
CA SER A 35 26.29 -0.67 -15.09
C SER A 35 26.43 0.63 -14.29
N GLU A 36 26.73 1.73 -14.98
CA GLU A 36 26.82 3.08 -14.39
C GLU A 36 25.47 3.57 -13.85
N LEU A 37 24.40 3.44 -14.65
CA LEU A 37 23.04 3.85 -14.26
C LEU A 37 22.53 3.11 -13.01
N LEU A 38 22.84 1.82 -12.88
CA LEU A 38 22.43 1.00 -11.75
C LEU A 38 23.43 0.95 -10.60
N SER A 39 24.63 1.55 -10.77
CA SER A 39 25.72 1.50 -9.80
C SER A 39 26.15 0.07 -9.47
N TYR A 40 26.27 -0.81 -10.48
CA TYR A 40 26.81 -2.15 -10.36
C TYR A 40 28.15 -2.30 -11.08
N SER A 41 28.95 -3.32 -10.74
CA SER A 41 30.16 -3.63 -11.49
C SER A 41 29.81 -4.19 -12.88
N TYR A 42 30.67 -3.95 -13.86
CA TYR A 42 30.50 -4.47 -15.23
C TYR A 42 30.25 -5.97 -15.26
N THR A 43 31.08 -6.74 -14.55
CA THR A 43 30.95 -8.22 -14.47
C THR A 43 29.61 -8.68 -13.86
N SER A 44 29.14 -7.99 -12.82
CA SER A 44 27.84 -8.29 -12.22
C SER A 44 26.70 -7.96 -13.18
N THR A 45 26.80 -6.84 -13.90
CA THR A 45 25.82 -6.41 -14.89
C THR A 45 25.75 -7.42 -16.03
N GLN A 46 26.89 -7.77 -16.63
CA GLN A 46 26.98 -8.77 -17.71
C GLN A 46 26.34 -10.11 -17.32
N LYS A 47 26.66 -10.60 -16.10
CA LYS A 47 26.07 -11.85 -15.59
C LYS A 47 24.55 -11.77 -15.47
N ILE A 48 24.02 -10.66 -14.92
CA ILE A 48 22.56 -10.49 -14.78
C ILE A 48 21.90 -10.42 -16.15
N LEU A 49 22.48 -9.69 -17.11
CA LEU A 49 21.96 -9.57 -18.46
C LEU A 49 21.90 -10.92 -19.18
N ASN A 50 22.96 -11.74 -19.09
CA ASN A 50 22.99 -13.07 -19.69
C ASN A 50 21.91 -13.99 -19.08
N GLU A 51 21.63 -13.86 -17.78
CA GLU A 51 20.57 -14.64 -17.14
C GLU A 51 19.19 -14.14 -17.54
N MET A 52 18.99 -12.82 -17.68
CA MET A 52 17.73 -12.25 -18.17
C MET A 52 17.49 -12.65 -19.63
N GLU A 53 18.53 -12.63 -20.47
CA GLU A 53 18.48 -13.13 -21.84
C GLU A 53 17.91 -14.55 -21.91
N ALA A 54 18.50 -15.48 -21.14
CA ALA A 54 18.06 -16.87 -21.12
C ALA A 54 16.61 -17.02 -20.61
N GLU A 55 16.22 -16.21 -19.62
CA GLU A 55 14.84 -16.21 -19.08
C GLU A 55 13.85 -15.63 -20.09
N PHE A 56 14.22 -14.63 -20.87
CA PHE A 56 13.36 -14.04 -21.89
C PHE A 56 13.17 -15.00 -23.07
N GLN A 57 14.22 -15.70 -23.50
CA GLN A 57 14.12 -16.75 -24.52
C GLN A 57 13.19 -17.88 -24.07
N ASP A 58 13.31 -18.34 -22.81
CA ASP A 58 12.43 -19.37 -22.22
C ASP A 58 10.96 -18.88 -22.14
N PHE A 59 10.75 -17.60 -21.80
CA PHE A 59 9.44 -17.02 -21.60
C PHE A 59 8.69 -16.74 -22.92
N PHE A 60 9.39 -16.18 -23.92
CA PHE A 60 8.74 -15.72 -25.16
C PHE A 60 8.61 -16.83 -26.20
N GLN A 61 9.41 -17.90 -26.12
CA GLN A 61 9.49 -18.98 -27.14
C GLN A 61 9.75 -18.46 -28.55
N GLU A 62 10.27 -17.26 -28.71
CA GLU A 62 10.58 -16.57 -29.95
C GLU A 62 12.07 -16.20 -30.00
N ASP A 63 12.58 -15.84 -31.20
CA ASP A 63 13.95 -15.35 -31.41
C ASP A 63 14.14 -13.92 -30.82
N PHE A 64 13.79 -13.76 -29.54
CA PHE A 64 14.02 -12.52 -28.81
C PHE A 64 15.45 -12.51 -28.24
N SER A 65 16.21 -11.48 -28.58
CA SER A 65 17.54 -11.24 -28.00
C SER A 65 17.62 -9.89 -27.33
N LEU A 66 17.89 -9.91 -26.02
CA LEU A 66 18.20 -8.71 -25.22
C LEU A 66 19.64 -8.25 -25.50
N LEU A 67 20.56 -9.20 -25.82
CA LEU A 67 21.97 -8.92 -26.10
C LEU A 67 22.26 -9.10 -27.59
N THR A 68 22.88 -8.10 -28.20
CA THR A 68 23.33 -8.19 -29.58
C THR A 68 24.60 -9.04 -29.69
N GLU A 69 24.96 -9.47 -30.90
CA GLU A 69 26.23 -10.16 -31.18
C GLU A 69 27.46 -9.32 -30.75
N LEU A 70 27.34 -8.00 -30.76
CA LEU A 70 28.39 -7.08 -30.31
C LEU A 70 28.44 -6.90 -28.77
N GLY A 71 27.54 -7.59 -28.03
CA GLY A 71 27.48 -7.51 -26.56
C GLY A 71 26.89 -6.20 -26.03
N THR A 72 26.09 -5.50 -26.83
CA THR A 72 25.28 -4.36 -26.40
C THR A 72 23.87 -4.83 -26.00
N VAL A 73 23.18 -4.04 -25.18
CA VAL A 73 21.78 -4.28 -24.76
C VAL A 73 20.87 -3.60 -25.77
N GLN A 74 20.02 -4.35 -26.43
CA GLN A 74 19.03 -3.82 -27.36
C GLN A 74 17.67 -3.74 -26.71
N LEU A 75 17.16 -2.51 -26.53
CA LEU A 75 15.82 -2.26 -26.04
C LEU A 75 14.89 -2.03 -27.24
N VAL A 76 13.96 -2.94 -27.43
CA VAL A 76 12.92 -2.88 -28.46
C VAL A 76 11.53 -2.93 -27.81
N PRO A 77 10.48 -2.37 -28.45
CA PRO A 77 9.12 -2.51 -27.96
C PRO A 77 8.77 -4.00 -27.86
N THR A 78 8.35 -4.42 -26.68
CA THR A 78 7.91 -5.80 -26.43
C THR A 78 6.56 -5.78 -25.70
N ASN A 79 5.83 -6.89 -25.77
CA ASN A 79 4.64 -7.10 -24.94
C ASN A 79 4.99 -7.46 -23.48
N LEU A 80 6.28 -7.60 -23.17
CA LEU A 80 6.77 -7.85 -21.83
C LEU A 80 6.81 -6.54 -21.05
N ASN A 81 6.03 -6.46 -20.00
CA ASN A 81 6.06 -5.37 -19.04
C ASN A 81 6.59 -5.85 -17.69
N TYR A 82 6.86 -4.89 -16.80
CA TYR A 82 7.37 -5.16 -15.45
C TYR A 82 6.50 -6.17 -14.69
N ASP A 83 5.18 -6.07 -14.78
CA ASP A 83 4.28 -6.95 -14.03
C ASP A 83 4.32 -8.39 -14.54
N THR A 84 4.46 -8.57 -15.84
CA THR A 84 4.62 -9.90 -16.46
C THR A 84 5.92 -10.56 -16.00
N TYR A 85 7.05 -9.83 -16.05
CA TYR A 85 8.34 -10.37 -15.61
C TYR A 85 8.39 -10.56 -14.08
N TYR A 86 7.78 -9.66 -13.32
CA TYR A 86 7.60 -9.81 -11.87
C TYR A 86 6.85 -11.12 -11.54
N ASN A 87 5.72 -11.36 -12.18
CA ASN A 87 4.95 -12.59 -12.00
C ASN A 87 5.76 -13.85 -12.34
N TYR A 88 6.50 -13.82 -13.46
CA TYR A 88 7.40 -14.91 -13.83
C TYR A 88 8.40 -15.25 -12.72
N LEU A 89 9.09 -14.25 -12.17
CA LEU A 89 10.07 -14.45 -11.10
C LEU A 89 9.42 -14.92 -9.79
N ILE A 90 8.28 -14.36 -9.41
CA ILE A 90 7.56 -14.73 -8.18
C ILE A 90 7.08 -16.18 -8.26
N HIS A 91 6.45 -16.58 -9.36
CA HIS A 91 5.91 -17.93 -9.52
C HIS A 91 6.99 -19.03 -9.51
N ARG A 92 8.20 -18.71 -9.89
CA ARG A 92 9.37 -19.62 -9.82
C ARG A 92 10.04 -19.61 -8.44
N SER A 93 9.71 -18.65 -7.58
CA SER A 93 10.35 -18.53 -6.27
C SER A 93 9.92 -19.64 -5.31
N ILE A 94 10.86 -20.12 -4.52
CA ILE A 94 10.62 -21.22 -3.58
C ILE A 94 9.62 -20.83 -2.48
N PRO A 95 9.66 -19.61 -1.89
CA PRO A 95 8.66 -19.21 -0.91
C PRO A 95 7.23 -19.21 -1.47
N TYR A 96 7.03 -18.67 -2.68
CA TYR A 96 5.70 -18.67 -3.31
C TYR A 96 5.20 -20.09 -3.58
N ARG A 97 6.04 -20.93 -4.17
CA ARG A 97 5.70 -22.34 -4.45
C ARG A 97 5.38 -23.11 -3.17
N ALA A 98 6.09 -22.83 -2.07
CA ALA A 98 5.82 -23.44 -0.76
C ALA A 98 4.48 -22.97 -0.17
N ILE A 99 4.10 -21.70 -0.36
CA ILE A 99 2.79 -21.18 0.05
C ILE A 99 1.68 -21.89 -0.75
N ILE A 100 1.80 -21.97 -2.07
CA ILE A 100 0.81 -22.67 -2.90
C ILE A 100 0.73 -24.15 -2.52
N CYS A 101 1.87 -24.84 -2.35
CA CYS A 101 1.94 -26.22 -1.91
C CYS A 101 1.21 -26.45 -0.58
N SER A 102 1.34 -25.53 0.39
CA SER A 102 0.62 -25.61 1.68
C SER A 102 -0.90 -25.59 1.55
N LEU A 103 -1.41 -25.00 0.48
CA LEU A 103 -2.85 -24.93 0.19
C LEU A 103 -3.35 -26.09 -0.66
N THR A 104 -2.56 -26.53 -1.65
CA THR A 104 -3.01 -27.49 -2.67
C THR A 104 -2.56 -28.92 -2.41
N GLU A 105 -1.50 -29.11 -1.62
CA GLU A 105 -0.86 -30.40 -1.38
C GLU A 105 -0.47 -30.56 0.09
N PRO A 106 -1.44 -30.63 1.01
CA PRO A 106 -1.21 -30.55 2.45
C PRO A 106 -0.36 -31.69 3.03
N ASP A 107 -0.33 -32.85 2.34
CA ASP A 107 0.43 -34.03 2.76
C ASP A 107 1.89 -34.01 2.28
N LYS A 108 2.26 -33.03 1.44
CA LYS A 108 3.61 -32.93 0.87
C LYS A 108 4.61 -32.40 1.88
N ASP A 109 5.63 -33.18 2.16
CA ASP A 109 6.74 -32.79 3.01
C ASP A 109 7.83 -32.02 2.24
N LEU A 110 8.79 -31.44 2.98
CA LEU A 110 9.91 -30.72 2.41
C LEU A 110 10.77 -31.56 1.47
N LEU A 111 10.93 -32.87 1.73
CA LEU A 111 11.80 -33.72 0.92
C LEU A 111 11.19 -33.94 -0.48
N SER A 112 9.89 -34.26 -0.52
CA SER A 112 9.12 -34.39 -1.76
C SER A 112 9.11 -33.08 -2.55
N PHE A 113 8.86 -31.95 -1.86
CA PHE A 113 8.92 -30.61 -2.44
C PHE A 113 10.29 -30.29 -3.03
N CYS A 114 11.38 -30.60 -2.32
CA CYS A 114 12.74 -30.38 -2.81
C CYS A 114 13.06 -31.20 -4.06
N LYS A 115 12.61 -32.47 -4.10
CA LYS A 115 12.81 -33.35 -5.25
C LYS A 115 12.17 -32.79 -6.51
N GLU A 116 10.92 -32.35 -6.42
CA GLU A 116 10.18 -31.77 -7.55
C GLU A 116 10.74 -30.42 -8.02
N ASN A 117 11.34 -29.66 -7.09
CA ASN A 117 11.90 -28.35 -7.39
C ASN A 117 13.40 -28.38 -7.69
N PHE A 118 13.99 -29.57 -7.80
CA PHE A 118 15.43 -29.77 -8.06
C PHE A 118 16.33 -29.02 -7.09
N LEU A 119 15.99 -29.06 -5.78
CA LEU A 119 16.68 -28.32 -4.72
C LEU A 119 17.25 -29.25 -3.68
N SER A 120 18.39 -28.83 -3.06
CA SER A 120 18.81 -29.44 -1.81
C SER A 120 17.94 -28.94 -0.65
N ARG A 121 17.75 -29.81 0.36
CA ARG A 121 17.03 -29.45 1.61
C ARG A 121 17.61 -28.19 2.27
N ALA A 122 18.94 -28.08 2.31
CA ALA A 122 19.61 -26.91 2.90
C ALA A 122 19.30 -25.63 2.14
N SER A 123 19.24 -25.67 0.80
CA SER A 123 18.87 -24.52 -0.03
C SER A 123 17.41 -24.11 0.20
N ALA A 124 16.48 -25.06 0.22
CA ALA A 124 15.06 -24.79 0.50
C ALA A 124 14.88 -24.16 1.89
N MET A 125 15.46 -24.77 2.93
CA MET A 125 15.38 -24.24 4.30
C MET A 125 15.88 -22.81 4.42
N ARG A 126 16.97 -22.48 3.72
CA ARG A 126 17.51 -21.10 3.68
C ARG A 126 16.58 -20.12 2.97
N GLN A 127 16.01 -20.51 1.84
CA GLN A 127 15.10 -19.66 1.06
C GLN A 127 13.77 -19.43 1.76
N LEU A 128 13.29 -20.41 2.55
CA LEU A 128 12.06 -20.31 3.34
C LEU A 128 12.24 -19.56 4.69
N GLN A 129 13.47 -19.21 5.07
CA GLN A 129 13.73 -18.56 6.37
C GLN A 129 13.03 -17.21 6.48
N ALA A 130 13.14 -16.35 5.45
CA ALA A 130 12.53 -15.02 5.48
C ALA A 130 11.00 -15.06 5.58
N LEU A 131 10.36 -16.09 5.01
CA LEU A 131 8.92 -16.33 5.16
C LEU A 131 8.58 -16.72 6.62
N ALA A 132 9.35 -17.66 7.19
CA ALA A 132 9.15 -18.11 8.56
C ALA A 132 9.35 -16.96 9.58
N ASP A 133 10.39 -16.15 9.38
CA ASP A 133 10.66 -14.99 10.25
C ASP A 133 9.54 -13.95 10.16
N TYR A 134 9.04 -13.67 8.97
CA TYR A 134 7.97 -12.68 8.78
C TYR A 134 6.67 -13.11 9.46
N VAL A 135 6.23 -14.35 9.29
CA VAL A 135 4.96 -14.79 9.90
C VAL A 135 5.05 -14.89 11.43
N GLN A 136 6.24 -15.10 11.96
CA GLN A 136 6.49 -15.10 13.40
C GLN A 136 6.20 -13.72 14.04
N GLU A 137 6.32 -12.62 13.30
CA GLU A 137 5.95 -11.27 13.78
C GLU A 137 4.46 -11.18 14.16
N PHE A 138 3.62 -12.11 13.71
CA PHE A 138 2.17 -12.17 13.94
C PHE A 138 1.76 -13.36 14.84
N ASP A 139 2.69 -13.95 15.58
CA ASP A 139 2.50 -15.17 16.39
C ASP A 139 2.03 -16.38 15.55
N LEU A 140 2.42 -16.43 14.30
CA LEU A 140 2.22 -17.56 13.41
C LEU A 140 3.52 -18.33 13.24
N LEU A 141 3.43 -19.64 13.02
CA LEU A 141 4.56 -20.50 12.72
C LEU A 141 4.41 -21.08 11.31
N PHE A 142 5.40 -20.89 10.46
CA PHE A 142 5.56 -21.66 9.24
C PHE A 142 6.50 -22.83 9.47
N ASN A 143 5.95 -24.04 9.56
CA ASN A 143 6.72 -25.27 9.69
C ASN A 143 7.37 -25.63 8.34
N ARG A 144 8.63 -25.28 8.16
CA ARG A 144 9.37 -25.48 6.92
C ARG A 144 9.57 -26.96 6.55
N SER A 145 9.53 -27.87 7.52
CA SER A 145 9.70 -29.30 7.24
C SER A 145 8.42 -29.98 6.72
N GLN A 146 7.27 -29.46 7.09
CA GLN A 146 5.95 -29.93 6.70
C GLN A 146 5.25 -28.98 5.73
N LEU A 147 5.82 -27.83 5.42
CA LEU A 147 5.27 -26.75 4.59
C LEU A 147 3.86 -26.31 5.06
N THR A 148 3.64 -26.23 6.38
CA THR A 148 2.33 -25.91 6.97
C THR A 148 2.39 -24.68 7.86
N PHE A 149 1.28 -23.93 7.90
CA PHE A 149 1.08 -22.82 8.83
C PHE A 149 0.38 -23.31 10.09
N LYS A 150 0.80 -22.78 11.26
CA LYS A 150 0.20 -23.04 12.58
C LYS A 150 -0.03 -21.73 13.32
N GLY A 151 -1.13 -21.64 14.05
CA GLY A 151 -1.54 -20.46 14.81
C GLY A 151 -3.03 -20.17 14.65
N ASP A 152 -3.43 -18.92 14.85
CA ASP A 152 -4.82 -18.48 14.63
C ASP A 152 -5.18 -18.59 13.14
N GLU A 153 -6.17 -19.42 12.83
CA GLU A 153 -6.59 -19.72 11.46
C GLU A 153 -7.03 -18.46 10.70
N ARG A 154 -7.64 -17.49 11.39
CA ARG A 154 -8.03 -16.20 10.81
C ARG A 154 -6.82 -15.43 10.30
N LEU A 155 -5.77 -15.34 11.11
CA LEU A 155 -4.51 -14.68 10.74
C LEU A 155 -3.75 -15.46 9.66
N ILE A 156 -3.82 -16.79 9.65
CA ILE A 156 -3.25 -17.62 8.59
C ILE A 156 -3.91 -17.29 7.25
N ARG A 157 -5.24 -17.28 7.17
CA ARG A 157 -5.97 -16.96 5.93
C ARG A 157 -5.69 -15.54 5.45
N ILE A 158 -5.66 -14.56 6.35
CA ILE A 158 -5.29 -13.16 6.02
C ILE A 158 -3.85 -13.10 5.48
N THR A 159 -2.92 -13.83 6.09
CA THR A 159 -1.52 -13.87 5.65
C THR A 159 -1.39 -14.49 4.26
N LEU A 160 -2.05 -15.61 4.02
CA LEU A 160 -2.08 -16.29 2.72
C LEU A 160 -2.68 -15.39 1.64
N PHE A 161 -3.81 -14.75 1.96
CA PHE A 161 -4.43 -13.78 1.07
C PHE A 161 -3.46 -12.65 0.68
N ASN A 162 -2.83 -12.02 1.67
CA ASN A 162 -1.90 -10.92 1.41
C ASN A 162 -0.70 -11.36 0.56
N PHE A 163 -0.14 -12.55 0.81
CA PHE A 163 0.97 -13.06 0.02
C PHE A 163 0.58 -13.37 -1.43
N ILE A 164 -0.53 -14.07 -1.64
CA ILE A 164 -0.95 -14.47 -2.98
C ILE A 164 -1.43 -13.25 -3.76
N TRP A 165 -2.16 -12.33 -3.14
CA TRP A 165 -2.57 -11.07 -3.75
C TRP A 165 -1.37 -10.21 -4.17
N ALA A 166 -0.38 -10.04 -3.29
CA ALA A 166 0.84 -9.32 -3.62
C ALA A 166 1.66 -10.01 -4.73
N ALA A 167 1.65 -11.34 -4.77
CA ALA A 167 2.32 -12.11 -5.80
C ALA A 167 1.66 -11.97 -7.16
N SER A 168 0.34 -12.07 -7.21
CA SER A 168 -0.46 -12.05 -8.43
C SER A 168 -0.72 -10.64 -8.97
N ARG A 169 -0.63 -9.62 -8.11
CA ARG A 169 -1.08 -8.25 -8.40
C ARG A 169 -2.51 -8.19 -8.96
N GLY A 170 -3.36 -9.11 -8.51
CA GLY A 170 -4.75 -9.22 -8.94
C GLY A 170 -4.95 -9.76 -10.36
N THR A 171 -3.93 -10.36 -11.00
CA THR A 171 -4.10 -10.98 -12.32
C THR A 171 -4.82 -12.32 -12.22
N GLU A 172 -5.80 -12.58 -13.08
CA GLU A 172 -6.58 -13.83 -13.09
C GLU A 172 -5.73 -15.08 -13.29
N LYS A 173 -4.70 -15.03 -14.16
CA LYS A 173 -3.82 -16.15 -14.41
C LYS A 173 -3.10 -16.65 -13.16
N SER A 174 -2.82 -15.77 -12.25
CA SER A 174 -2.11 -16.09 -11.00
C SER A 174 -3.02 -16.65 -9.92
N LEU A 175 -4.32 -16.34 -9.96
CA LEU A 175 -5.32 -16.84 -9.04
C LEU A 175 -5.85 -18.22 -9.43
N ASN A 176 -5.76 -18.58 -10.72
CA ASN A 176 -6.26 -19.86 -11.27
C ASN A 176 -5.48 -21.11 -10.83
N VAL A 177 -4.57 -21.00 -9.88
CA VAL A 177 -3.81 -22.13 -9.32
C VAL A 177 -4.66 -22.97 -8.36
N LEU A 178 -5.70 -22.39 -7.78
CA LEU A 178 -6.59 -23.03 -6.82
C LEU A 178 -7.89 -23.48 -7.51
N ALA A 179 -8.54 -24.54 -7.03
CA ALA A 179 -9.71 -25.16 -7.67
C ALA A 179 -10.93 -24.22 -7.78
N LYS A 180 -11.53 -24.11 -8.96
CA LYS A 180 -12.49 -23.06 -9.32
C LYS A 180 -13.98 -23.37 -9.10
N GLN A 181 -14.44 -24.55 -9.45
CA GLN A 181 -15.89 -24.80 -9.69
C GLN A 181 -16.84 -24.47 -8.53
N PRO A 182 -16.65 -24.96 -7.28
CA PRO A 182 -17.65 -24.70 -6.25
C PRO A 182 -17.67 -23.23 -5.79
N ILE A 183 -16.55 -22.53 -6.00
CA ILE A 183 -16.39 -21.13 -5.59
C ILE A 183 -17.06 -20.19 -6.59
N ASP A 184 -16.86 -20.40 -7.89
CA ASP A 184 -17.49 -19.60 -8.94
C ASP A 184 -19.02 -19.66 -8.83
N GLU A 185 -19.59 -20.82 -8.59
CA GLU A 185 -21.03 -21.00 -8.38
C GLU A 185 -21.52 -20.29 -7.11
N ALA A 186 -20.81 -20.44 -5.98
CA ALA A 186 -21.13 -19.75 -4.73
C ALA A 186 -21.09 -18.22 -4.89
N LEU A 187 -20.05 -17.68 -5.52
CA LEU A 187 -19.90 -16.24 -5.71
C LEU A 187 -20.92 -15.67 -6.70
N LEU A 188 -21.29 -16.41 -7.75
CA LEU A 188 -22.36 -16.02 -8.65
C LEU A 188 -23.71 -15.94 -7.90
N PHE A 189 -23.97 -16.88 -7.00
CA PHE A 189 -25.18 -16.89 -6.19
C PHE A 189 -25.21 -15.72 -5.19
N LEU A 190 -24.06 -15.30 -4.67
CA LEU A 190 -23.91 -14.24 -3.67
C LEU A 190 -23.64 -12.84 -4.25
N GLN A 191 -23.62 -12.67 -5.58
CA GLN A 191 -23.19 -11.41 -6.22
C GLN A 191 -24.03 -10.18 -5.79
N HIS A 192 -25.28 -10.36 -5.36
CA HIS A 192 -26.16 -9.30 -4.89
C HIS A 192 -26.14 -9.11 -3.36
N GLU A 193 -25.62 -10.10 -2.64
CA GLU A 193 -25.56 -10.09 -1.18
C GLU A 193 -24.27 -9.46 -0.65
N ILE A 194 -23.19 -9.54 -1.45
CA ILE A 194 -21.86 -9.04 -1.08
C ILE A 194 -21.50 -7.85 -1.97
N PRO A 195 -21.55 -6.61 -1.46
CA PRO A 195 -21.31 -5.40 -2.25
C PRO A 195 -19.99 -5.39 -3.01
N LEU A 196 -18.92 -5.91 -2.43
CA LEU A 196 -17.60 -5.99 -3.06
C LEU A 196 -17.57 -6.85 -4.34
N LEU A 197 -18.51 -7.78 -4.51
CA LEU A 197 -18.62 -8.58 -5.74
C LEU A 197 -19.09 -7.75 -6.95
N GLN A 198 -19.62 -6.55 -6.74
CA GLN A 198 -20.01 -5.63 -7.80
C GLN A 198 -18.83 -4.78 -8.28
N ASP A 199 -17.79 -4.65 -7.46
CA ASP A 199 -16.54 -3.96 -7.84
C ASP A 199 -15.59 -4.89 -8.60
N TYR A 200 -14.87 -4.35 -9.58
CA TYR A 200 -13.95 -5.13 -10.42
C TYR A 200 -12.79 -5.74 -9.64
N VAL A 201 -12.18 -4.97 -8.75
CA VAL A 201 -11.06 -5.41 -7.90
C VAL A 201 -11.58 -6.26 -6.74
N GLY A 202 -12.62 -5.79 -6.07
CA GLY A 202 -13.24 -6.47 -4.92
C GLY A 202 -13.73 -7.88 -5.26
N ARG A 203 -14.27 -8.09 -6.47
CA ARG A 203 -14.63 -9.43 -6.96
C ARG A 203 -13.45 -10.39 -6.96
N ARG A 204 -12.28 -9.93 -7.44
CA ARG A 204 -11.06 -10.74 -7.47
C ARG A 204 -10.51 -11.00 -6.07
N GLU A 205 -10.58 -10.01 -5.18
CA GLU A 205 -10.17 -10.15 -3.79
C GLU A 205 -11.03 -11.19 -3.07
N ILE A 206 -12.35 -11.10 -3.21
CA ILE A 206 -13.28 -12.06 -2.60
C ILE A 206 -13.11 -13.45 -3.20
N HIS A 207 -12.92 -13.55 -4.52
CA HIS A 207 -12.67 -14.84 -5.16
C HIS A 207 -11.43 -15.51 -4.58
N LEU A 208 -10.30 -14.82 -4.52
CA LEU A 208 -9.07 -15.36 -3.93
C LEU A 208 -9.27 -15.74 -2.46
N PHE A 209 -9.96 -14.89 -1.69
CA PHE A 209 -10.21 -15.18 -0.28
C PHE A 209 -11.08 -16.44 -0.10
N ALA A 210 -12.12 -16.59 -0.93
CA ALA A 210 -12.98 -17.76 -0.93
C ALA A 210 -12.23 -19.05 -1.33
N GLU A 211 -11.30 -18.95 -2.32
CA GLU A 211 -10.43 -20.07 -2.69
C GLU A 211 -9.53 -20.52 -1.52
N ILE A 212 -8.89 -19.58 -0.85
CA ILE A 212 -8.06 -19.88 0.33
C ILE A 212 -8.89 -20.51 1.43
N MET A 213 -10.07 -19.93 1.72
CA MET A 213 -11.00 -20.45 2.72
C MET A 213 -11.42 -21.88 2.40
N TYR A 214 -11.82 -22.15 1.15
CA TYR A 214 -12.23 -23.48 0.69
C TYR A 214 -11.12 -24.52 0.86
N GLN A 215 -9.89 -24.20 0.46
CA GLN A 215 -8.75 -25.13 0.62
C GLN A 215 -8.45 -25.39 2.10
N ARG A 216 -8.53 -24.39 2.96
CA ARG A 216 -8.30 -24.55 4.40
C ARG A 216 -9.38 -25.39 5.07
N ILE A 217 -10.65 -25.16 4.72
CA ILE A 217 -11.78 -25.96 5.21
C ILE A 217 -11.64 -27.42 4.77
N ARG A 218 -11.28 -27.70 3.52
CA ARG A 218 -11.04 -29.07 3.04
C ARG A 218 -9.91 -29.78 3.77
N GLN A 219 -8.97 -29.05 4.33
CA GLN A 219 -7.88 -29.56 5.16
C GLN A 219 -8.29 -29.73 6.63
N GLY A 220 -9.56 -29.43 6.99
CA GLY A 220 -10.07 -29.52 8.36
C GLY A 220 -9.67 -28.35 9.27
N TYR A 221 -9.23 -27.23 8.70
CA TYR A 221 -8.91 -26.02 9.46
C TYR A 221 -10.09 -25.05 9.45
N TYR A 222 -10.65 -24.79 10.62
CA TYR A 222 -11.79 -23.90 10.83
C TYR A 222 -11.40 -22.73 11.72
N VAL A 223 -12.05 -21.58 11.51
CA VAL A 223 -11.88 -20.43 12.40
C VAL A 223 -12.67 -20.67 13.70
N VAL A 224 -12.19 -20.03 14.77
CA VAL A 224 -12.87 -20.04 16.06
C VAL A 224 -13.72 -18.79 16.17
N ASP A 225 -14.95 -18.93 16.68
CA ASP A 225 -15.84 -17.79 16.90
C ASP A 225 -15.29 -16.83 17.95
N ASP A 226 -15.67 -15.57 17.82
CA ASP A 226 -15.17 -14.50 18.67
C ASP A 226 -16.31 -13.54 19.00
N THR A 227 -16.74 -13.52 20.26
CA THR A 227 -17.84 -12.68 20.73
C THR A 227 -17.62 -11.19 20.47
N ARG A 228 -16.38 -10.76 20.24
CA ARG A 228 -16.06 -9.36 19.89
C ARG A 228 -16.58 -8.94 18.51
N TYR A 229 -16.96 -9.89 17.65
CA TYR A 229 -17.66 -9.58 16.39
C TYR A 229 -19.02 -8.91 16.61
N GLU A 230 -19.65 -9.11 17.78
CA GLU A 230 -20.90 -8.45 18.14
C GLU A 230 -20.80 -6.91 18.15
N GLU A 231 -19.61 -6.34 18.28
CA GLU A 231 -19.39 -4.90 18.24
C GLU A 231 -19.81 -4.30 16.89
N ALA A 232 -19.68 -5.04 15.81
CA ALA A 232 -20.10 -4.63 14.47
C ALA A 232 -21.57 -4.96 14.17
N LYS A 233 -22.24 -5.84 14.96
CA LYS A 233 -23.64 -6.29 14.78
C LYS A 233 -24.04 -6.48 13.32
N PHE A 234 -23.30 -7.33 12.63
CA PHE A 234 -23.63 -7.66 11.26
C PHE A 234 -25.02 -8.31 11.19
N SER A 235 -25.78 -7.94 10.16
CA SER A 235 -27.08 -8.55 9.94
C SER A 235 -26.93 -10.03 9.59
N GLU A 236 -27.76 -10.87 10.20
CA GLU A 236 -27.90 -12.27 9.80
C GLU A 236 -28.30 -12.34 8.31
N ASN A 237 -27.55 -13.09 7.54
CA ASN A 237 -27.84 -13.34 6.14
C ASN A 237 -27.94 -14.86 5.90
N GLN A 238 -29.18 -15.37 5.98
CA GLN A 238 -29.43 -16.78 5.82
C GLN A 238 -29.03 -17.33 4.45
N ARG A 239 -29.09 -16.49 3.40
CA ARG A 239 -28.69 -16.89 2.05
C ARG A 239 -27.18 -17.14 1.98
N VAL A 240 -26.37 -16.26 2.61
CA VAL A 240 -24.93 -16.47 2.72
C VAL A 240 -24.65 -17.75 3.48
N LYS A 241 -25.24 -17.94 4.67
CA LYS A 241 -25.05 -19.17 5.47
C LYS A 241 -25.41 -20.44 4.69
N THR A 242 -26.56 -20.46 4.01
CA THR A 242 -26.97 -21.60 3.17
C THR A 242 -25.94 -21.88 2.07
N THR A 243 -25.46 -20.84 1.35
CA THR A 243 -24.45 -20.98 0.31
C THR A 243 -23.14 -21.55 0.85
N LEU A 244 -22.70 -21.12 2.03
CA LEU A 244 -21.50 -21.65 2.68
C LEU A 244 -21.59 -23.16 2.98
N VAL A 245 -22.76 -23.63 3.40
CA VAL A 245 -23.00 -25.06 3.65
C VAL A 245 -23.03 -25.85 2.34
N GLU A 246 -23.79 -25.39 1.36
CA GLU A 246 -24.03 -26.11 0.11
C GLU A 246 -22.82 -26.19 -0.80
N HIS A 247 -22.05 -25.08 -0.94
CA HIS A 247 -20.93 -25.01 -1.87
C HIS A 247 -19.56 -25.22 -1.23
N LEU A 248 -19.37 -24.82 0.04
CA LEU A 248 -18.11 -24.98 0.74
C LEU A 248 -18.10 -26.14 1.73
N ALA A 249 -19.23 -26.84 1.90
CA ALA A 249 -19.38 -27.99 2.77
C ALA A 249 -18.93 -27.73 4.23
N ILE A 250 -19.25 -26.54 4.76
CA ILE A 250 -18.89 -26.17 6.14
C ILE A 250 -19.75 -26.96 7.11
N PRO A 251 -19.17 -27.67 8.09
CA PRO A 251 -19.92 -28.35 9.13
C PRO A 251 -20.76 -27.36 9.94
N PRO A 252 -22.00 -27.74 10.35
CA PRO A 252 -22.89 -26.83 11.08
C PRO A 252 -22.30 -26.21 12.34
N GLU A 253 -21.45 -26.94 13.05
CA GLU A 253 -20.76 -26.49 14.27
C GLU A 253 -19.74 -25.37 14.04
N HIS A 254 -19.30 -25.17 12.82
CA HIS A 254 -18.33 -24.11 12.43
C HIS A 254 -18.97 -22.97 11.62
N LEU A 255 -20.25 -23.11 11.24
CA LEU A 255 -20.91 -22.21 10.30
C LEU A 255 -20.95 -20.76 10.78
N ASP A 256 -21.33 -20.53 12.04
CA ASP A 256 -21.45 -19.17 12.59
C ASP A 256 -20.08 -18.49 12.69
N ALA A 257 -19.06 -19.22 13.12
CA ALA A 257 -17.70 -18.71 13.20
C ALA A 257 -17.14 -18.30 11.81
N GLU A 258 -17.33 -19.15 10.81
CA GLU A 258 -16.92 -18.87 9.43
C GLU A 258 -17.71 -17.70 8.83
N PHE A 259 -19.01 -17.63 9.09
CA PHE A 259 -19.86 -16.54 8.63
C PHE A 259 -19.46 -15.20 9.24
N HIS A 260 -19.24 -15.13 10.56
CA HIS A 260 -18.76 -13.91 11.23
C HIS A 260 -17.40 -13.47 10.73
N PHE A 261 -16.51 -14.43 10.47
CA PHE A 261 -15.18 -14.10 9.92
C PHE A 261 -15.26 -13.55 8.49
N ILE A 262 -16.14 -14.07 7.63
CA ILE A 262 -16.37 -13.51 6.29
C ILE A 262 -16.88 -12.08 6.40
N GLN A 263 -17.84 -11.81 7.29
CA GLN A 263 -18.35 -10.47 7.52
C GLN A 263 -17.25 -9.52 8.03
N PHE A 264 -16.41 -9.99 8.97
CA PHE A 264 -15.25 -9.24 9.42
C PHE A 264 -14.30 -8.88 8.26
N MET A 265 -14.04 -9.81 7.34
CA MET A 265 -13.17 -9.56 6.19
C MET A 265 -13.68 -8.47 5.25
N MET A 266 -14.98 -8.20 5.19
CA MET A 266 -15.52 -7.08 4.42
C MET A 266 -15.15 -5.71 5.01
N PHE A 267 -14.77 -5.67 6.29
CA PHE A 267 -14.32 -4.47 7.01
C PHE A 267 -12.86 -4.57 7.46
N TYR A 268 -12.15 -5.58 6.98
CA TYR A 268 -10.74 -5.76 7.29
C TYR A 268 -9.88 -4.68 6.63
N ALA A 269 -9.06 -4.00 7.41
CA ALA A 269 -8.17 -2.89 7.00
C ALA A 269 -8.92 -1.62 6.50
N PRO A 270 -8.23 -0.52 6.25
CA PRO A 270 -8.83 0.65 5.60
C PRO A 270 -9.27 0.30 4.18
N THR A 271 -10.57 0.23 3.93
CA THR A 271 -11.12 -0.26 2.66
C THR A 271 -12.02 0.76 1.94
N PHE A 272 -12.54 1.76 2.65
CA PHE A 272 -13.44 2.76 2.06
C PHE A 272 -12.66 3.80 1.28
N GLN A 273 -13.08 4.04 0.03
CA GLN A 273 -12.48 5.04 -0.86
C GLN A 273 -13.46 6.20 -1.14
N PHE A 274 -14.77 5.92 -1.11
CA PHE A 274 -15.82 6.88 -1.45
C PHE A 274 -16.93 6.85 -0.41
N PRO A 275 -17.60 8.00 -0.12
CA PRO A 275 -18.66 8.09 0.89
C PRO A 275 -19.94 7.33 0.50
N GLU A 276 -20.10 6.98 -0.78
CA GLU A 276 -21.23 6.24 -1.34
C GLU A 276 -21.11 4.72 -1.14
N ASP A 277 -20.00 4.24 -0.58
CA ASP A 277 -19.84 2.80 -0.29
C ASP A 277 -20.96 2.33 0.65
N VAL A 278 -21.78 1.40 0.16
CA VAL A 278 -22.96 0.90 0.89
C VAL A 278 -22.63 0.29 2.25
N ARG A 279 -21.40 -0.19 2.44
CA ARG A 279 -20.93 -0.74 3.71
C ARG A 279 -20.77 0.34 4.79
N ILE A 280 -20.52 1.60 4.40
CA ILE A 280 -20.46 2.72 5.34
C ILE A 280 -21.79 2.89 6.07
N ALA A 281 -22.92 2.74 5.37
CA ALA A 281 -24.24 2.81 5.98
C ALA A 281 -24.54 1.63 6.92
N GLN A 282 -23.86 0.50 6.73
CA GLN A 282 -24.00 -0.69 7.57
C GLN A 282 -23.12 -0.65 8.83
N MET A 283 -22.22 0.31 8.93
CA MET A 283 -21.30 0.38 10.07
C MET A 283 -22.01 0.84 11.35
N PRO A 284 -21.69 0.25 12.50
CA PRO A 284 -22.25 0.64 13.79
C PRO A 284 -22.02 2.12 14.14
N SER A 285 -20.96 2.72 13.63
CA SER A 285 -20.66 4.14 13.82
C SER A 285 -21.78 5.07 13.33
N PHE A 286 -22.53 4.63 12.31
CA PHE A 286 -23.63 5.40 11.75
C PHE A 286 -25.00 4.94 12.25
N SER A 287 -25.05 3.74 12.86
CA SER A 287 -26.28 3.17 13.45
C SER A 287 -26.36 3.28 14.98
N GLY A 288 -25.31 3.69 15.66
CA GLY A 288 -25.28 3.91 17.11
C GLY A 288 -25.26 2.64 17.97
N HIS A 289 -24.87 1.49 17.44
CA HIS A 289 -24.95 0.19 18.12
C HIS A 289 -23.68 -0.31 18.83
N GLY A 290 -22.48 0.19 18.50
CA GLY A 290 -21.23 -0.26 19.13
C GLY A 290 -21.11 0.16 20.61
N GLN A 291 -20.72 -0.75 21.49
CA GLN A 291 -20.61 -0.50 22.93
C GLN A 291 -19.21 -0.07 23.37
N VAL A 292 -18.17 -0.52 22.68
CA VAL A 292 -16.75 -0.25 23.02
C VAL A 292 -16.12 0.69 22.01
N LEU A 293 -16.21 0.38 20.73
CA LEU A 293 -15.49 1.10 19.67
C LEU A 293 -16.12 2.45 19.38
N MET A 294 -17.45 2.56 19.36
CA MET A 294 -18.12 3.81 19.11
C MET A 294 -17.85 4.87 20.18
N PRO A 295 -17.95 4.58 21.49
CA PRO A 295 -17.57 5.54 22.53
C PRO A 295 -16.09 5.95 22.44
N LEU A 296 -15.19 5.07 21.96
CA LEU A 296 -13.80 5.42 21.73
C LEU A 296 -13.65 6.38 20.55
N LEU A 297 -14.36 6.13 19.46
CA LEU A 297 -14.34 6.98 18.27
C LEU A 297 -14.89 8.38 18.57
N TYR A 298 -16.00 8.52 19.30
CA TYR A 298 -16.50 9.83 19.77
C TYR A 298 -15.50 10.59 20.66
N LYS A 299 -14.73 9.86 21.48
CA LYS A 299 -13.65 10.51 22.26
C LYS A 299 -12.50 10.96 21.36
N LEU A 300 -12.24 10.23 20.29
CA LEU A 300 -11.25 10.62 19.28
C LEU A 300 -11.69 11.91 18.56
N ASP A 301 -12.97 12.04 18.20
CA ASP A 301 -13.53 13.25 17.58
C ASP A 301 -13.35 14.48 18.49
N ASN A 302 -13.70 14.34 19.75
CA ASN A 302 -13.50 15.40 20.73
C ASN A 302 -12.01 15.73 20.92
N TYR A 303 -11.14 14.72 20.90
CA TYR A 303 -9.69 14.92 21.01
C TYR A 303 -9.13 15.61 19.75
N TRP A 304 -9.64 15.29 18.58
CA TRP A 304 -9.28 15.97 17.33
C TRP A 304 -9.58 17.45 17.41
N ALA A 305 -10.82 17.80 17.76
CA ALA A 305 -11.28 19.20 17.85
C ALA A 305 -10.62 20.00 19.00
N ALA A 306 -10.12 19.33 20.03
CA ALA A 306 -9.49 20.00 21.17
C ALA A 306 -7.96 20.10 21.04
N GLU A 307 -7.31 19.05 20.53
CA GLU A 307 -5.86 18.88 20.68
C GLU A 307 -5.10 18.75 19.35
N ILE A 308 -5.75 18.34 18.27
CA ILE A 308 -5.11 18.13 16.96
C ILE A 308 -5.37 19.32 16.04
N LEU A 309 -6.64 19.66 15.83
CA LEU A 309 -7.08 20.84 15.08
C LEU A 309 -8.12 21.61 15.89
N PRO A 310 -7.71 22.52 16.76
CA PRO A 310 -8.62 23.27 17.61
C PRO A 310 -9.72 23.98 16.83
N GLY A 311 -10.97 23.69 17.19
CA GLY A 311 -12.16 24.27 16.56
C GLY A 311 -12.65 23.57 15.29
N ASP A 312 -12.00 22.53 14.81
CA ASP A 312 -12.52 21.71 13.71
C ASP A 312 -13.59 20.74 14.21
N THR A 313 -14.84 21.03 13.86
CA THR A 313 -16.01 20.17 14.14
C THR A 313 -16.46 19.36 12.94
N SER A 314 -15.80 19.51 11.78
CA SER A 314 -16.16 18.80 10.53
C SER A 314 -15.56 17.41 10.40
N PHE A 315 -14.61 17.05 11.25
CA PHE A 315 -13.92 15.77 11.20
C PHE A 315 -14.86 14.55 11.21
N PRO A 316 -15.91 14.48 12.08
CA PRO A 316 -16.86 13.37 12.08
C PRO A 316 -17.70 13.25 10.80
N ASP A 317 -17.86 14.35 10.04
CA ASP A 317 -18.64 14.36 8.79
C ASP A 317 -17.90 13.68 7.63
N ASN A 318 -16.58 13.49 7.77
CA ASN A 318 -15.80 12.74 6.78
C ASN A 318 -16.03 11.24 6.93
N LYS A 319 -17.11 10.73 6.34
CA LYS A 319 -17.57 9.35 6.44
C LYS A 319 -16.50 8.33 6.01
N VAL A 320 -15.67 8.65 5.00
CA VAL A 320 -14.63 7.76 4.51
C VAL A 320 -13.52 7.58 5.55
N VAL A 321 -13.01 8.69 6.08
CA VAL A 321 -11.94 8.63 7.10
C VAL A 321 -12.47 8.03 8.39
N HIS A 322 -13.65 8.44 8.82
CA HIS A 322 -14.28 7.94 10.04
C HIS A 322 -14.58 6.44 9.95
N GLY A 323 -15.10 5.99 8.80
CA GLY A 323 -15.32 4.57 8.53
C GLY A 323 -14.02 3.77 8.55
N ASN A 324 -12.95 4.27 7.94
CA ASN A 324 -11.66 3.61 7.95
C ASN A 324 -10.99 3.60 9.34
N LEU A 325 -11.19 4.63 10.15
CA LEU A 325 -10.77 4.63 11.56
C LEU A 325 -11.48 3.55 12.36
N PHE A 326 -12.80 3.40 12.14
CA PHE A 326 -13.56 2.30 12.75
C PHE A 326 -13.03 0.94 12.31
N ASN A 327 -12.82 0.72 11.00
CA ASN A 327 -12.28 -0.54 10.48
C ASN A 327 -10.97 -0.92 11.14
N VAL A 328 -10.04 0.05 11.25
CA VAL A 328 -8.75 -0.19 11.90
C VAL A 328 -8.93 -0.49 13.39
N LEU A 329 -9.78 0.26 14.09
CA LEU A 329 -10.11 -0.03 15.50
C LEU A 329 -10.71 -1.43 15.66
N PHE A 330 -11.64 -1.81 14.79
CA PHE A 330 -12.29 -3.11 14.85
C PHE A 330 -11.29 -4.25 14.60
N CYS A 331 -10.40 -4.09 13.62
CA CYS A 331 -9.34 -5.06 13.38
C CYS A 331 -8.45 -5.29 14.60
N TYR A 332 -8.03 -4.20 15.27
CA TYR A 332 -7.19 -4.29 16.46
C TYR A 332 -7.97 -4.67 17.72
N TYR A 333 -9.28 -4.48 17.74
CA TYR A 333 -10.13 -5.01 18.81
C TYR A 333 -10.23 -6.52 18.74
N ILE A 334 -10.40 -7.08 17.53
CA ILE A 334 -10.39 -8.54 17.30
C ILE A 334 -8.99 -9.12 17.52
N PHE A 335 -7.95 -8.45 17.02
CA PHE A 335 -6.57 -8.87 17.15
C PHE A 335 -5.75 -7.78 17.86
N PRO A 336 -5.68 -7.77 19.20
CA PRO A 336 -4.99 -6.71 19.96
C PRO A 336 -3.46 -6.82 19.86
N LYS A 337 -2.96 -6.92 18.64
CA LYS A 337 -1.56 -7.04 18.26
C LYS A 337 -1.40 -6.63 16.81
N ARG A 338 -0.14 -6.48 16.39
CA ARG A 338 0.16 -6.24 14.98
C ARG A 338 -0.42 -7.35 14.10
N ILE A 339 -1.12 -6.98 13.05
CA ILE A 339 -1.77 -7.91 12.12
C ILE A 339 -1.10 -7.84 10.74
N PRO A 340 -1.05 -8.97 10.00
CA PRO A 340 -0.52 -8.97 8.64
C PRO A 340 -1.47 -8.19 7.74
N THR A 341 -1.01 -7.09 7.14
CA THR A 341 -1.78 -6.31 6.16
C THR A 341 -1.02 -6.21 4.85
N LEU A 342 -1.74 -6.10 3.74
CA LEU A 342 -1.15 -5.84 2.43
C LEU A 342 -0.30 -4.55 2.47
N PHE A 343 -0.76 -3.55 3.19
CA PHE A 343 -0.07 -2.30 3.43
C PHE A 343 1.33 -2.50 4.06
N LEU A 344 1.45 -3.31 5.12
CA LEU A 344 2.75 -3.63 5.74
C LEU A 344 3.65 -4.42 4.81
N LEU A 345 3.07 -5.32 4.03
CA LEU A 345 3.78 -6.20 3.12
C LEU A 345 4.36 -5.45 1.92
N MET A 346 3.58 -4.55 1.31
CA MET A 346 3.91 -3.85 0.06
C MET A 346 4.55 -2.48 0.27
N SER A 347 4.44 -1.90 1.46
CA SER A 347 4.66 -0.49 1.64
C SER A 347 6.09 0.00 1.51
N TYR A 348 6.22 1.10 0.79
CA TYR A 348 7.35 2.01 0.82
C TYR A 348 6.86 3.42 1.17
N PHE A 349 7.02 3.83 2.45
CA PHE A 349 6.44 5.10 2.92
C PHE A 349 7.45 6.25 2.87
N ARG A 350 7.38 7.07 1.84
CA ARG A 350 8.07 8.36 1.81
C ARG A 350 7.48 9.35 2.83
N ARG A 351 6.18 9.27 3.11
CA ARG A 351 5.47 10.20 4.02
C ARG A 351 5.82 10.03 5.50
N LYS A 352 6.30 8.86 5.95
CA LYS A 352 6.72 8.63 7.35
C LYS A 352 7.76 9.63 7.90
N GLN A 353 8.36 10.42 7.05
CA GLN A 353 9.39 11.39 7.43
C GLN A 353 8.84 12.83 7.57
N THR A 354 7.56 13.08 7.23
CA THR A 354 6.99 14.43 7.32
C THR A 354 6.78 14.84 8.77
N THR A 355 6.94 16.15 9.03
CA THR A 355 6.70 16.72 10.37
C THR A 355 5.26 16.53 10.80
N CYS A 356 4.29 16.74 9.90
CA CYS A 356 2.86 16.53 10.16
C CYS A 356 2.55 15.09 10.59
N TYR A 357 3.10 14.11 9.88
CA TYR A 357 2.92 12.71 10.25
C TYR A 357 3.47 12.41 11.67
N LYS A 358 4.68 12.88 11.99
CA LYS A 358 5.28 12.67 13.31
C LYS A 358 4.48 13.34 14.42
N TYR A 359 3.98 14.55 14.17
CA TYR A 359 3.10 15.28 15.09
C TYR A 359 1.81 14.51 15.37
N LEU A 360 1.09 14.11 14.30
CA LEU A 360 -0.15 13.34 14.43
C LEU A 360 0.09 12.01 15.15
N LYS A 361 1.12 11.26 14.78
CA LYS A 361 1.46 10.00 15.45
C LYS A 361 1.72 10.21 16.94
N GLY A 362 2.46 11.25 17.30
CA GLY A 362 2.70 11.61 18.71
C GLY A 362 1.40 11.92 19.47
N LYS A 363 0.52 12.74 18.90
CA LYS A 363 -0.79 13.07 19.48
C LYS A 363 -1.66 11.81 19.66
N TYR A 364 -1.76 10.96 18.65
CA TYR A 364 -2.53 9.71 18.74
C TYR A 364 -1.93 8.72 19.72
N SER A 365 -0.60 8.59 19.81
CA SER A 365 0.05 7.74 20.80
C SER A 365 -0.29 8.16 22.22
N VAL A 366 -0.26 9.46 22.52
CA VAL A 366 -0.66 10.02 23.82
C VAL A 366 -2.13 9.72 24.12
N PHE A 367 -3.02 9.98 23.16
CA PHE A 367 -4.46 9.71 23.31
C PHE A 367 -4.75 8.24 23.58
N LEU A 368 -4.28 7.35 22.72
CA LEU A 368 -4.54 5.90 22.81
C LEU A 368 -3.91 5.30 24.07
N LYS A 369 -2.72 5.74 24.47
CA LYS A 369 -2.08 5.35 25.73
C LYS A 369 -2.87 5.82 26.96
N LYS A 370 -3.49 7.01 26.91
CA LYS A 370 -4.41 7.46 27.96
C LYS A 370 -5.68 6.60 28.00
N MET A 371 -6.24 6.24 26.83
CA MET A 371 -7.42 5.39 26.74
C MET A 371 -7.15 3.96 27.23
N SER A 372 -5.96 3.39 26.98
CA SER A 372 -5.61 2.02 27.38
C SER A 372 -5.61 1.81 28.91
N ARG A 373 -5.60 2.87 29.73
CA ARG A 373 -5.70 2.79 31.19
C ARG A 373 -7.12 2.43 31.69
N ARG A 374 -8.11 2.56 30.82
CA ARG A 374 -9.51 2.23 31.16
C ARG A 374 -9.70 0.71 31.08
N LYS A 375 -10.51 0.16 32.01
CA LYS A 375 -10.73 -1.27 32.11
C LYS A 375 -11.33 -1.87 30.83
N ASP A 376 -12.25 -1.15 30.20
CA ASP A 376 -12.93 -1.52 28.95
C ASP A 376 -12.04 -1.43 27.69
N LEU A 377 -10.90 -0.75 27.77
CA LEU A 377 -9.99 -0.48 26.67
C LEU A 377 -8.56 -1.03 26.91
N GLN A 378 -8.38 -1.96 27.84
CA GLN A 378 -7.07 -2.53 28.16
C GLN A 378 -6.40 -3.23 26.97
N TRP A 379 -7.19 -3.70 26.02
CA TRP A 379 -6.67 -4.32 24.79
C TRP A 379 -5.80 -3.34 23.96
N LEU A 380 -5.96 -2.04 24.10
CA LEU A 380 -5.11 -1.05 23.46
C LEU A 380 -3.65 -1.09 23.95
N THR A 381 -3.40 -1.63 25.13
CA THR A 381 -2.04 -1.62 25.75
C THR A 381 -0.99 -2.26 24.87
N THR A 382 -1.35 -3.26 24.09
CA THR A 382 -0.45 -4.02 23.22
C THR A 382 -0.33 -3.46 21.80
N CYS A 383 -1.26 -2.59 21.36
CA CYS A 383 -1.36 -2.17 19.97
C CYS A 383 -1.48 -0.65 19.74
N TYR A 384 -1.45 0.18 20.81
CA TYR A 384 -1.69 1.62 20.68
C TYR A 384 -0.68 2.34 19.76
N GLU A 385 0.58 1.88 19.69
CA GLU A 385 1.58 2.48 18.79
C GLU A 385 1.30 2.17 17.33
N ASP A 386 0.88 0.94 17.00
CA ASP A 386 0.51 0.56 15.65
C ASP A 386 -0.78 1.29 15.21
N LEU A 387 -1.75 1.42 16.11
CA LEU A 387 -2.96 2.21 15.89
C LEU A 387 -2.65 3.69 15.66
N ALA A 388 -1.75 4.28 16.48
CA ALA A 388 -1.33 5.66 16.30
C ALA A 388 -0.66 5.91 14.95
N ASP A 389 0.13 4.94 14.48
CA ASP A 389 0.74 4.96 13.14
C ASP A 389 -0.33 4.98 12.04
N LEU A 390 -1.32 4.10 12.11
CA LEU A 390 -2.40 4.01 11.13
C LEU A 390 -3.34 5.22 11.17
N PHE A 391 -3.68 5.70 12.35
CA PHE A 391 -4.51 6.91 12.51
C PHE A 391 -3.82 8.13 11.91
N ALA A 392 -2.51 8.28 12.15
CA ALA A 392 -1.73 9.37 11.56
C ALA A 392 -1.75 9.29 10.01
N TRP A 393 -1.72 8.10 9.44
CA TRP A 393 -1.83 7.92 8.00
C TRP A 393 -3.21 8.28 7.47
N LEU A 394 -4.27 7.82 8.12
CA LEU A 394 -5.65 8.03 7.68
C LEU A 394 -6.07 9.50 7.73
N THR A 395 -5.50 10.26 8.66
CA THR A 395 -5.89 11.65 8.91
C THR A 395 -4.89 12.67 8.38
N LEU A 396 -3.75 12.22 7.82
CA LEU A 396 -2.67 13.09 7.39
C LEU A 396 -3.10 14.12 6.34
N ASP A 397 -3.86 13.68 5.34
CA ASP A 397 -4.26 14.57 4.25
C ASP A 397 -5.23 15.66 4.75
N ILE A 398 -6.19 15.31 5.62
CA ILE A 398 -7.10 16.30 6.26
C ILE A 398 -6.32 17.31 7.10
N PHE A 399 -5.36 16.81 7.89
CA PHE A 399 -4.52 17.67 8.71
C PHE A 399 -3.65 18.58 7.85
N GLU A 400 -3.00 18.07 6.81
CA GLU A 400 -2.19 18.85 5.87
C GLU A 400 -3.04 19.90 5.14
N GLU A 401 -4.25 19.59 4.70
CA GLU A 401 -5.16 20.55 4.06
C GLU A 401 -5.54 21.69 4.98
N HIS A 402 -5.75 21.42 6.26
CA HIS A 402 -6.06 22.44 7.26
C HIS A 402 -4.84 23.31 7.60
N GLN A 403 -3.67 22.72 7.73
CA GLN A 403 -2.43 23.44 8.04
C GLN A 403 -1.92 24.24 6.84
N PHE A 404 -2.21 23.80 5.63
CA PHE A 404 -1.65 24.34 4.39
C PHE A 404 -2.64 25.26 3.64
N ARG A 405 -3.42 26.04 4.38
CA ARG A 405 -4.37 26.99 3.79
C ARG A 405 -3.70 28.13 3.01
N GLU A 406 -2.49 28.53 3.40
CA GLU A 406 -1.75 29.57 2.70
C GLU A 406 -1.10 29.03 1.44
N LYS A 407 -1.37 29.66 0.31
CA LYS A 407 -0.73 29.33 -0.96
C LYS A 407 0.71 29.84 -0.99
N LEU A 408 1.54 29.19 -1.83
CA LEU A 408 2.87 29.68 -2.14
C LEU A 408 2.75 30.89 -3.07
N GLN A 409 3.22 32.04 -2.64
CA GLN A 409 3.23 33.29 -3.40
C GLN A 409 4.38 33.26 -4.42
N VAL A 410 4.06 33.12 -5.69
CA VAL A 410 5.04 32.94 -6.78
C VAL A 410 5.01 34.15 -7.69
N ALA A 411 6.18 34.72 -7.95
CA ALA A 411 6.33 35.79 -8.95
C ALA A 411 7.15 35.31 -10.16
N LEU A 412 6.80 35.82 -11.34
CA LEU A 412 7.52 35.55 -12.58
C LEU A 412 8.49 36.71 -12.85
N VAL A 413 9.76 36.36 -13.06
CA VAL A 413 10.84 37.30 -13.44
C VAL A 413 11.39 36.89 -14.81
N MET A 414 10.75 37.40 -15.85
CA MET A 414 11.09 37.03 -17.24
C MET A 414 10.87 38.20 -18.19
N GLU A 415 11.28 38.02 -19.43
CA GLU A 415 11.15 38.99 -20.51
C GLU A 415 9.70 39.48 -20.62
N SER A 416 9.50 40.74 -21.01
CA SER A 416 8.20 41.37 -21.21
C SER A 416 7.52 40.82 -22.48
N ASN A 417 7.39 39.50 -22.55
CA ASN A 417 6.68 38.79 -23.62
C ASN A 417 5.50 38.03 -23.08
N TYR A 418 4.31 38.42 -23.52
CA TYR A 418 3.06 37.84 -23.05
C TYR A 418 2.97 36.32 -23.32
N LEU A 419 3.43 35.86 -24.49
CA LEU A 419 3.33 34.46 -24.86
C LEU A 419 4.17 33.56 -23.95
N PHE A 420 5.38 33.94 -23.61
CA PHE A 420 6.23 33.19 -22.68
C PHE A 420 5.60 33.11 -21.28
N SER A 421 5.10 34.25 -20.80
CA SER A 421 4.45 34.25 -19.49
C SER A 421 3.12 33.50 -19.48
N GLN A 422 2.40 33.46 -20.59
CA GLN A 422 1.10 32.80 -20.71
C GLN A 422 1.20 31.29 -20.57
N GLU A 423 2.21 30.68 -21.18
CA GLU A 423 2.45 29.25 -21.11
C GLU A 423 2.67 28.80 -19.66
N ILE A 424 3.59 29.45 -18.95
CA ILE A 424 3.87 29.14 -17.55
C ILE A 424 2.67 29.45 -16.65
N LYS A 425 1.98 30.57 -16.87
CA LYS A 425 0.77 30.93 -16.12
C LYS A 425 -0.34 29.90 -16.28
N GLY A 426 -0.49 29.32 -17.48
CA GLY A 426 -1.43 28.24 -17.74
C GLY A 426 -1.14 27.06 -16.84
N PHE A 427 0.09 26.55 -16.85
CA PHE A 427 0.52 25.45 -15.99
C PHE A 427 0.34 25.74 -14.49
N LEU A 428 0.75 26.95 -14.03
CA LEU A 428 0.68 27.31 -12.62
C LEU A 428 -0.78 27.48 -12.11
N LYS A 429 -1.69 27.90 -12.98
CA LYS A 429 -3.11 28.06 -12.65
C LYS A 429 -3.78 26.75 -12.23
N ASP A 430 -3.30 25.64 -12.79
CA ASP A 430 -3.82 24.29 -12.47
C ASP A 430 -3.30 23.77 -11.12
N LEU A 431 -2.33 24.47 -10.50
CA LEU A 431 -1.74 24.10 -9.22
C LEU A 431 -2.45 24.83 -8.07
N SER A 432 -3.36 24.13 -7.39
CA SER A 432 -4.19 24.69 -6.30
C SER A 432 -3.42 25.35 -5.15
N PHE A 433 -2.16 24.95 -4.93
CA PHE A 433 -1.29 25.43 -3.85
C PHE A 433 -0.45 26.67 -4.23
N ILE A 434 -0.64 27.20 -5.44
CA ILE A 434 0.10 28.38 -5.96
C ILE A 434 -0.84 29.58 -6.02
N GLU A 435 -0.28 30.74 -5.72
CA GLU A 435 -0.86 32.06 -6.04
C GLU A 435 0.16 32.89 -6.78
N LEU A 436 -0.19 33.30 -7.99
CA LEU A 436 0.66 34.18 -8.80
C LEU A 436 0.47 35.64 -8.37
N ILE A 437 1.57 36.28 -8.03
CA ILE A 437 1.60 37.69 -7.70
C ILE A 437 2.56 38.45 -8.65
N PRO A 438 2.33 39.76 -8.89
CA PRO A 438 3.24 40.56 -9.67
C PRO A 438 4.63 40.69 -9.00
N PHE A 439 5.69 40.64 -9.81
CA PHE A 439 7.02 40.96 -9.31
C PHE A 439 7.18 42.50 -9.25
N SER A 440 7.03 43.07 -8.06
CA SER A 440 7.19 44.51 -7.82
C SER A 440 7.69 44.76 -6.40
N PRO A 441 8.29 45.95 -6.12
CA PRO A 441 8.75 46.29 -4.77
C PRO A 441 7.67 46.13 -3.70
N GLU A 442 6.41 46.40 -4.02
CA GLU A 442 5.29 46.29 -3.08
C GLU A 442 4.92 44.84 -2.74
N HIS A 443 5.14 43.90 -3.69
CA HIS A 443 4.80 42.48 -3.54
C HIS A 443 6.00 41.65 -3.09
N LEU A 444 7.25 42.16 -3.22
CA LEU A 444 8.46 41.45 -2.85
C LEU A 444 8.45 40.89 -1.40
N PRO A 445 7.95 41.63 -0.38
CA PRO A 445 7.87 41.11 0.98
C PRO A 445 6.90 39.92 1.16
N LYS A 446 5.95 39.74 0.22
CA LYS A 446 4.98 38.66 0.22
C LYS A 446 5.37 37.51 -0.68
N THR A 447 6.43 37.66 -1.48
CA THR A 447 6.86 36.65 -2.44
C THR A 447 7.65 35.55 -1.76
N ASP A 448 7.25 34.31 -1.96
CA ASP A 448 7.93 33.13 -1.40
C ASP A 448 8.91 32.50 -2.39
N PHE A 449 8.66 32.64 -3.71
CA PHE A 449 9.39 31.92 -4.74
C PHE A 449 9.37 32.65 -6.08
N LEU A 450 10.50 32.59 -6.81
CA LEU A 450 10.63 33.20 -8.12
C LEU A 450 10.80 32.14 -9.22
N ILE A 451 10.16 32.38 -10.37
CA ILE A 451 10.39 31.62 -11.61
C ILE A 451 10.98 32.60 -12.63
N THR A 452 12.10 32.26 -13.21
CA THR A 452 12.78 33.12 -14.19
C THR A 452 13.16 32.34 -15.44
N SER A 453 13.23 33.03 -16.59
CA SER A 453 13.79 32.50 -17.84
C SER A 453 15.32 32.45 -17.83
N SER A 454 15.96 33.29 -17.00
CA SER A 454 17.43 33.37 -16.89
C SER A 454 17.81 33.80 -15.48
N ALA A 455 18.85 33.17 -14.92
CA ALA A 455 19.42 33.60 -13.65
C ALA A 455 19.95 35.03 -13.67
N MET A 456 20.31 35.57 -14.86
CA MET A 456 20.75 36.92 -15.04
C MET A 456 19.68 38.00 -14.86
N LEU A 457 18.41 37.61 -14.87
CA LEU A 457 17.28 38.50 -14.62
C LEU A 457 16.95 38.64 -13.13
N ILE A 458 17.55 37.83 -12.28
CA ILE A 458 17.36 37.91 -10.83
C ILE A 458 18.22 39.02 -10.28
N PRO A 459 17.68 39.99 -9.50
CA PRO A 459 18.47 41.03 -8.85
C PRO A 459 19.56 40.46 -7.95
N GLU A 460 20.73 41.07 -7.92
CA GLU A 460 21.87 40.62 -7.10
C GLU A 460 21.54 40.57 -5.60
N GLU A 461 20.63 41.43 -5.13
CA GLU A 461 20.18 41.51 -3.74
C GLU A 461 19.11 40.48 -3.40
N ASN A 462 18.77 39.60 -4.32
CA ASN A 462 17.70 38.63 -4.11
C ASN A 462 18.10 37.53 -3.12
N HIS A 463 17.28 37.33 -2.09
CA HIS A 463 17.41 36.26 -1.10
C HIS A 463 16.33 35.17 -1.23
N LEU A 464 15.37 35.34 -2.16
CA LEU A 464 14.30 34.38 -2.37
C LEU A 464 14.79 33.19 -3.19
N PRO A 465 14.27 31.99 -2.88
CA PRO A 465 14.55 30.82 -3.71
C PRO A 465 13.95 31.00 -5.11
N TYR A 466 14.65 30.54 -6.12
CA TYR A 466 14.18 30.62 -7.49
C TYR A 466 14.47 29.36 -8.31
N VAL A 467 13.81 29.23 -9.44
CA VAL A 467 14.09 28.23 -10.46
C VAL A 467 14.20 28.90 -11.83
N VAL A 468 15.19 28.46 -12.62
CA VAL A 468 15.31 28.85 -14.03
C VAL A 468 14.45 27.89 -14.85
N PHE A 469 13.49 28.42 -15.57
CA PHE A 469 12.67 27.70 -16.53
C PHE A 469 13.22 27.90 -17.94
N ASN A 470 13.78 26.84 -18.50
CA ASN A 470 14.38 26.87 -19.81
C ASN A 470 13.37 26.45 -20.89
N PHE A 471 12.90 27.36 -21.72
CA PHE A 471 11.93 27.07 -22.77
C PHE A 471 12.40 26.09 -23.85
N PHE A 472 13.71 25.79 -23.90
CA PHE A 472 14.27 24.86 -24.87
C PHE A 472 14.29 23.39 -24.44
N ASP A 473 14.04 23.08 -23.18
CA ASP A 473 14.20 21.72 -22.62
C ASP A 473 12.91 20.86 -22.64
N GLY A 474 11.81 21.33 -23.21
CA GLY A 474 10.55 20.58 -23.36
C GLY A 474 9.91 20.16 -22.03
N GLU A 475 9.21 18.99 -22.03
CA GLU A 475 8.38 18.52 -20.92
C GLU A 475 9.13 18.30 -19.59
N THR A 476 10.41 17.92 -19.64
CA THR A 476 11.23 17.70 -18.42
C THR A 476 11.36 18.94 -17.54
N ASN A 477 11.14 20.12 -18.08
CA ASN A 477 11.15 21.38 -17.32
C ASN A 477 9.95 21.54 -16.40
N TYR A 478 8.75 21.12 -16.83
CA TYR A 478 7.56 21.20 -16.01
C TYR A 478 7.62 20.26 -14.80
N GLU A 479 8.20 19.07 -14.95
CA GLU A 479 8.45 18.15 -13.83
C GLU A 479 9.42 18.77 -12.80
N LYS A 480 10.53 19.35 -13.27
CA LYS A 480 11.49 20.05 -12.40
C LYS A 480 10.85 21.24 -11.70
N LEU A 481 10.06 22.03 -12.45
CA LEU A 481 9.33 23.18 -11.92
C LEU A 481 8.35 22.74 -10.82
N TYR A 482 7.50 21.76 -11.09
CA TYR A 482 6.56 21.19 -10.12
C TYR A 482 7.28 20.70 -8.85
N ALA A 483 8.36 19.93 -9.01
CA ALA A 483 9.12 19.40 -7.88
C ALA A 483 9.73 20.51 -7.00
N ASN A 484 10.22 21.60 -7.60
CA ASN A 484 10.76 22.76 -6.86
C ASN A 484 9.64 23.53 -6.14
N LEU A 485 8.55 23.83 -6.83
CA LEU A 485 7.39 24.51 -6.25
C LEU A 485 6.82 23.71 -5.06
N LYS A 486 6.57 22.41 -5.24
CA LYS A 486 6.04 21.54 -4.18
C LYS A 486 6.99 21.45 -2.97
N ARG A 487 8.30 21.44 -3.20
CA ARG A 487 9.32 21.46 -2.14
C ARG A 487 9.28 22.76 -1.32
N ASN A 488 9.20 23.91 -1.98
CA ASN A 488 9.17 25.21 -1.30
C ASN A 488 7.84 25.47 -0.62
N TYR A 489 6.74 25.07 -1.23
CA TYR A 489 5.43 25.06 -0.58
C TYR A 489 5.45 24.27 0.75
N ARG A 490 5.96 23.06 0.74
CA ARG A 490 6.10 22.26 1.96
C ARG A 490 7.00 22.92 3.00
N LYS A 491 8.12 23.55 2.59
CA LYS A 491 8.98 24.28 3.52
C LYS A 491 8.24 25.44 4.20
N LYS A 492 7.48 26.24 3.44
CA LYS A 492 6.65 27.31 3.97
C LYS A 492 5.66 26.78 5.01
N CYS A 493 4.91 25.74 4.65
CA CYS A 493 3.92 25.11 5.51
C CYS A 493 4.52 24.59 6.83
N TYR A 494 5.70 23.96 6.77
CA TYR A 494 6.38 23.45 7.97
C TYR A 494 6.97 24.54 8.86
N ALA A 495 7.41 25.66 8.28
CA ALA A 495 7.89 26.82 9.06
C ALA A 495 6.74 27.44 9.88
N ASN A 496 5.57 27.63 9.26
CA ASN A 496 4.38 28.15 9.95
C ASN A 496 3.89 27.20 11.07
N MET A 497 4.01 25.90 10.88
CA MET A 497 3.66 24.91 11.90
C MET A 497 4.57 24.98 13.13
N ALA A 498 5.87 25.22 12.96
CA ALA A 498 6.81 25.38 14.08
C ALA A 498 6.49 26.63 14.90
N HIS A 499 6.14 27.75 14.28
CA HIS A 499 5.72 28.97 14.97
C HIS A 499 4.44 28.79 15.80
N ASN A 500 3.42 28.12 15.25
CA ASN A 500 2.15 27.89 15.94
C ASN A 500 2.29 26.93 17.14
N THR A 501 3.28 26.03 17.13
CA THR A 501 3.55 25.13 18.27
C THR A 501 4.28 25.83 19.42
N ASP A 502 5.12 26.81 19.14
CA ASP A 502 5.82 27.58 20.18
C ASP A 502 4.89 28.58 20.87
N GLU A 503 3.94 29.19 20.17
CA GLU A 503 2.93 30.10 20.78
C GLU A 503 1.94 29.36 21.68
N SER A 504 1.62 28.08 21.36
CA SER A 504 0.73 27.26 22.19
C SER A 504 1.37 26.70 23.47
N GLN A 505 2.72 26.76 23.59
CA GLN A 505 3.44 26.38 24.82
C GLN A 505 3.72 27.56 25.78
N THR A 506 3.46 28.77 25.31
CA THR A 506 3.72 30.02 26.12
C THR A 506 2.44 30.68 26.60
N SER A 507 1.28 30.14 26.29
CA SER A 507 -0.03 30.55 26.81
C SER A 507 -0.63 29.44 27.69
#